data_9806105575ebdac68f6ac1c8dbcd9300
#
_entry.id   9806105575ebdac68f6ac1c8dbcd9300
#
_cell.length_a   1.000
_cell.length_b   1.000
_cell.length_c   1.000
_cell.angle_alpha   90.00
_cell.angle_beta   90.00
_cell.angle_gamma   90.00
#
_symmetry.space_group_name_H-M   'P 1'
#
loop_
_entity.id
_entity.type
_entity.pdbx_description
1 polymer ?
#
loop_
_entity_poly.entity_id
_entity_poly.type
_entity_poly.pdbx_seq_one_letter_code
_entity_poly.pdbx_strand_id
1 'polypeptide(L)'
;LFMTVFRKSESEDIIPRERLQNRISAKKNKNRNGCSIPDNIRSWIRNNEKFFFSSNANSIFAFPSEYSEDLPLFDSRTNVIHAGIPLAYAKGKDYIPEHALALSTFLNRNIFPEEELPLNTALSYLRRESFQLQSNERDYFLLTFEGMPLGWAKNLGNRANNLYPQEWRIRSGYTPTQPLPIAFK
;
A
#
# COMPACT_ATOMS: atom_id res chain seq x y z
N LEU A 1 7.53 -17.81 -13.49
CA LEU A 1 6.36 -17.31 -12.78
C LEU A 1 5.59 -18.50 -12.24
N PHE A 2 5.45 -18.63 -10.92
CA PHE A 2 4.63 -19.66 -10.31
C PHE A 2 3.30 -19.04 -9.87
N MET A 3 2.20 -19.63 -10.28
CA MET A 3 0.86 -19.25 -9.86
C MET A 3 0.23 -20.44 -9.13
N THR A 4 -0.15 -20.24 -7.88
CA THR A 4 -0.85 -21.25 -7.09
C THR A 4 -2.30 -20.81 -6.91
N VAL A 5 -3.22 -21.65 -7.32
CA VAL A 5 -4.65 -21.42 -7.16
C VAL A 5 -5.18 -22.38 -6.10
N PHE A 6 -5.76 -21.83 -5.04
CA PHE A 6 -6.44 -22.59 -4.01
C PHE A 6 -7.94 -22.58 -4.30
N ARG A 7 -8.55 -23.75 -4.33
CA ARG A 7 -10.00 -23.91 -4.39
C ARG A 7 -10.50 -24.39 -3.03
N LYS A 8 -11.44 -23.68 -2.45
CA LYS A 8 -12.11 -24.14 -1.24
C LYS A 8 -12.82 -25.45 -1.56
N SER A 9 -12.44 -26.54 -0.87
CA SER A 9 -13.19 -27.80 -0.93
C SER A 9 -14.34 -27.74 0.07
N GLU A 10 -15.45 -28.37 -0.26
CA GLU A 10 -16.57 -28.59 0.66
C GLU A 10 -16.31 -29.76 1.60
N SER A 11 -15.11 -29.86 2.19
CA SER A 11 -14.82 -30.91 3.15
C SER A 11 -15.41 -30.55 4.53
N GLU A 12 -16.10 -31.49 5.13
CA GLU A 12 -16.79 -31.35 6.42
C GLU A 12 -15.84 -31.19 7.64
N ASP A 13 -14.54 -31.34 7.46
CA ASP A 13 -13.54 -31.22 8.54
C ASP A 13 -13.03 -29.78 8.72
N ILE A 14 -13.95 -28.88 9.05
CA ILE A 14 -13.58 -27.55 9.53
C ILE A 14 -13.10 -27.71 10.98
N ILE A 15 -11.80 -27.62 11.21
CA ILE A 15 -11.26 -27.54 12.57
C ILE A 15 -11.84 -26.28 13.22
N PRO A 16 -12.63 -26.37 14.30
CA PRO A 16 -13.23 -25.21 14.92
C PRO A 16 -12.17 -24.18 15.33
N ARG A 17 -12.44 -22.88 15.05
CA ARG A 17 -11.56 -21.74 15.40
C ARG A 17 -11.06 -21.82 16.84
N GLU A 18 -11.92 -22.22 17.79
CA GLU A 18 -11.61 -22.36 19.21
C GLU A 18 -10.47 -23.36 19.53
N ARG A 19 -10.35 -24.45 18.78
CA ARG A 19 -9.24 -25.42 18.95
C ARG A 19 -7.91 -24.88 18.45
N LEU A 20 -7.95 -23.91 17.53
CA LEU A 20 -6.74 -23.30 16.99
C LEU A 20 -6.26 -22.16 17.92
N GLN A 21 -7.17 -21.40 18.52
CA GLN A 21 -6.85 -20.32 19.45
C GLN A 21 -6.19 -20.81 20.74
N ASN A 22 -6.64 -21.95 21.30
CA ASN A 22 -6.06 -22.56 22.51
C ASN A 22 -4.60 -23.02 22.38
N ARG A 23 -4.12 -23.25 21.15
CA ARG A 23 -2.71 -23.61 20.88
C ARG A 23 -1.79 -22.39 20.72
N ILE A 24 -2.34 -21.18 20.49
CA ILE A 24 -1.59 -19.97 20.19
C ILE A 24 -1.40 -19.08 21.41
N SER A 25 -2.31 -19.17 22.39
CA SER A 25 -2.22 -18.41 23.65
C SER A 25 -0.95 -18.70 24.46
N ALA A 26 -0.21 -19.78 24.14
CA ALA A 26 1.03 -20.14 24.81
C ALA A 26 2.29 -19.38 24.28
N LYS A 27 2.24 -18.75 23.12
CA LYS A 27 3.34 -17.92 22.60
C LYS A 27 2.90 -16.43 22.57
N LYS A 28 3.00 -15.75 23.70
CA LYS A 28 2.91 -14.30 23.76
C LYS A 28 3.92 -13.68 22.79
N ASN A 29 3.40 -13.11 21.72
CA ASN A 29 4.20 -12.42 20.70
C ASN A 29 4.83 -11.16 21.34
N LYS A 30 6.10 -11.28 21.76
CA LYS A 30 6.87 -10.20 22.42
C LYS A 30 7.21 -9.02 21.50
N ASN A 31 6.87 -9.08 20.20
CA ASN A 31 7.31 -8.09 19.22
C ASN A 31 6.18 -7.21 18.62
N ARG A 32 4.97 -7.23 19.20
CA ARG A 32 3.97 -6.22 18.88
C ARG A 32 4.03 -5.08 19.89
N ASN A 33 5.20 -4.47 20.02
CA ASN A 33 5.34 -3.22 20.75
C ASN A 33 4.48 -2.21 20.01
N GLY A 34 3.40 -1.77 20.67
CA GLY A 34 2.56 -0.69 20.20
C GLY A 34 3.37 0.60 20.11
N CYS A 35 4.08 0.78 19.00
CA CYS A 35 4.48 2.10 18.60
C CYS A 35 3.18 2.87 18.42
N SER A 36 3.03 3.96 19.16
CA SER A 36 1.88 4.85 19.01
C SER A 36 1.90 5.37 17.58
N ILE A 37 1.07 4.77 16.73
CA ILE A 37 0.92 5.21 15.34
C ILE A 37 0.18 6.54 15.37
N PRO A 38 0.77 7.61 14.82
CA PRO A 38 0.15 8.92 14.83
C PRO A 38 -1.23 8.93 14.16
N ASP A 39 -2.16 9.70 14.70
CA ASP A 39 -3.55 9.75 14.19
C ASP A 39 -3.63 10.29 12.76
N ASN A 40 -2.70 11.17 12.38
CA ASN A 40 -2.60 11.64 11.01
C ASN A 40 -2.29 10.50 10.02
N ILE A 41 -1.53 9.47 10.40
CA ILE A 41 -1.27 8.30 9.55
C ILE A 41 -2.49 7.38 9.49
N ARG A 42 -3.22 7.24 10.58
CA ARG A 42 -4.47 6.46 10.61
C ARG A 42 -5.50 7.04 9.66
N SER A 43 -5.58 8.37 9.57
CA SER A 43 -6.52 9.08 8.69
C SER A 43 -6.24 8.90 7.19
N TRP A 44 -5.06 8.37 6.80
CA TRP A 44 -4.73 8.05 5.41
C TRP A 44 -5.63 6.95 4.81
N ILE A 45 -6.30 6.18 5.69
CA ILE A 45 -7.26 5.15 5.29
C ILE A 45 -8.68 5.61 5.66
N ARG A 46 -9.62 5.42 4.72
CA ARG A 46 -11.05 5.58 4.98
C ARG A 46 -11.55 4.48 5.90
N ASN A 47 -12.51 4.82 6.78
CA ASN A 47 -13.08 3.87 7.75
C ASN A 47 -11.99 3.23 8.62
N ASN A 48 -11.03 4.04 9.09
CA ASN A 48 -9.84 3.57 9.80
C ASN A 48 -10.19 2.81 11.10
N GLU A 49 -11.39 3.01 11.66
CA GLU A 49 -11.91 2.28 12.81
C GLU A 49 -12.10 0.77 12.54
N LYS A 50 -12.20 0.38 11.27
CA LYS A 50 -12.29 -1.03 10.84
C LYS A 50 -10.94 -1.71 10.68
N PHE A 51 -9.86 -0.98 10.94
CA PHE A 51 -8.51 -1.48 10.75
C PHE A 51 -7.73 -1.56 12.05
N PHE A 52 -7.03 -2.65 12.21
CA PHE A 52 -5.96 -2.80 13.18
C PHE A 52 -4.66 -2.28 12.55
N PHE A 53 -3.95 -1.42 13.28
CA PHE A 53 -2.71 -0.84 12.82
C PHE A 53 -1.53 -1.48 13.56
N SER A 54 -0.50 -1.82 12.82
CA SER A 54 0.73 -2.37 13.37
C SER A 54 1.94 -1.71 12.75
N SER A 55 3.06 -1.75 13.46
CA SER A 55 4.34 -1.32 12.94
C SER A 55 5.36 -2.45 13.05
N ASN A 56 6.20 -2.59 12.03
CA ASN A 56 7.32 -3.50 12.03
C ASN A 56 8.55 -2.76 11.52
N ALA A 57 9.59 -2.66 12.36
CA ALA A 57 10.74 -1.80 12.11
C ALA A 57 10.27 -0.36 11.80
N ASN A 58 10.46 0.09 10.56
CA ASN A 58 10.09 1.44 10.12
C ASN A 58 8.80 1.46 9.28
N SER A 59 8.15 0.33 9.04
CA SER A 59 6.96 0.25 8.20
C SER A 59 5.70 0.18 9.05
N ILE A 60 4.67 0.91 8.63
CA ILE A 60 3.35 0.94 9.24
C ILE A 60 2.37 0.25 8.31
N PHE A 61 1.53 -0.62 8.88
CA PHE A 61 0.55 -1.43 8.15
C PHE A 61 -0.83 -1.25 8.75
N ALA A 62 -1.85 -1.32 7.89
CA ALA A 62 -3.24 -1.47 8.30
C ALA A 62 -3.77 -2.82 7.86
N PHE A 63 -4.41 -3.53 8.78
CA PHE A 63 -5.00 -4.83 8.55
C PHE A 63 -6.46 -4.82 9.01
N PRO A 64 -7.42 -5.42 8.27
CA PRO A 64 -8.81 -5.43 8.69
C PRO A 64 -8.96 -6.05 10.08
N SER A 65 -9.62 -5.32 11.00
CA SER A 65 -9.77 -5.75 12.41
C SER A 65 -10.52 -7.07 12.53
N GLU A 66 -11.43 -7.34 11.61
CA GLU A 66 -12.21 -8.59 11.55
C GLU A 66 -11.32 -9.84 11.51
N TYR A 67 -10.15 -9.76 10.85
CA TYR A 67 -9.22 -10.89 10.69
C TYR A 67 -7.97 -10.78 11.56
N SER A 68 -7.91 -9.81 12.47
CA SER A 68 -6.71 -9.55 13.29
C SER A 68 -6.34 -10.72 14.21
N GLU A 69 -7.33 -11.49 14.65
CA GLU A 69 -7.13 -12.69 15.48
C GLU A 69 -6.55 -13.87 14.69
N ASP A 70 -6.71 -13.88 13.37
CA ASP A 70 -6.20 -14.96 12.52
C ASP A 70 -4.71 -14.76 12.17
N LEU A 71 -4.18 -13.54 12.26
CA LEU A 71 -2.77 -13.23 11.95
C LEU A 71 -1.76 -14.11 12.70
N PRO A 72 -1.90 -14.34 14.03
CA PRO A 72 -0.98 -15.20 14.77
C PRO A 72 -0.99 -16.66 14.30
N LEU A 73 -2.12 -17.13 13.72
CA LEU A 73 -2.22 -18.47 13.15
C LEU A 73 -1.32 -18.62 11.93
N PHE A 74 -1.35 -17.62 11.04
CA PHE A 74 -0.51 -17.61 9.85
C PHE A 74 0.97 -17.47 10.23
N ASP A 75 1.32 -16.54 11.11
CA ASP A 75 2.71 -16.33 11.58
C ASP A 75 3.31 -17.59 12.22
N SER A 76 2.49 -18.43 12.84
CA SER A 76 2.98 -19.65 13.51
C SER A 76 3.24 -20.81 12.55
N ARG A 77 2.67 -20.78 11.35
CA ARG A 77 2.68 -21.89 10.39
C ARG A 77 3.33 -21.57 9.05
N THR A 78 3.38 -20.29 8.72
CA THR A 78 3.90 -19.80 7.45
C THR A 78 4.82 -18.62 7.68
N ASN A 79 5.71 -18.33 6.74
CA ASN A 79 6.47 -17.10 6.73
C ASN A 79 5.60 -16.01 6.06
N VAL A 80 4.92 -15.21 6.87
CA VAL A 80 4.10 -14.11 6.36
C VAL A 80 5.02 -12.97 5.93
N ILE A 81 5.15 -12.78 4.63
CA ILE A 81 5.97 -11.71 4.04
C ILE A 81 5.22 -10.38 4.11
N HIS A 82 3.91 -10.42 3.85
CA HIS A 82 3.04 -9.23 3.83
C HIS A 82 1.69 -9.54 4.44
N ALA A 83 1.21 -8.68 5.34
CA ALA A 83 -0.13 -8.73 5.89
C ALA A 83 -0.74 -7.32 5.90
N GLY A 84 -1.86 -7.14 5.19
CA GLY A 84 -2.58 -5.88 5.11
C GLY A 84 -1.98 -4.88 4.11
N ILE A 85 -2.30 -3.62 4.31
CA ILE A 85 -1.93 -2.51 3.45
C ILE A 85 -0.71 -1.81 4.07
N PRO A 86 0.46 -1.79 3.41
CA PRO A 86 1.56 -0.92 3.81
C PRO A 86 1.14 0.54 3.64
N LEU A 87 1.16 1.32 4.73
CA LEU A 87 0.74 2.71 4.73
C LEU A 87 1.89 3.66 4.54
N ALA A 88 2.90 3.49 5.36
CA ALA A 88 4.01 4.42 5.46
C ALA A 88 5.31 3.74 5.85
N TYR A 89 6.40 4.32 5.39
CA TYR A 89 7.74 4.05 5.86
C TYR A 89 8.24 5.24 6.68
N ALA A 90 8.60 5.00 7.96
CA ALA A 90 9.14 6.03 8.84
C ALA A 90 10.62 6.29 8.50
N LYS A 91 10.95 7.54 8.19
CA LYS A 91 12.32 7.99 7.94
C LYS A 91 12.65 9.22 8.79
N GLY A 92 13.33 9.00 9.90
CA GLY A 92 13.56 10.06 10.88
C GLY A 92 12.25 10.54 11.50
N LYS A 93 11.89 11.80 11.26
CA LYS A 93 10.63 12.40 11.71
C LYS A 93 9.51 12.34 10.66
N ASP A 94 9.83 11.95 9.43
CA ASP A 94 8.91 11.92 8.29
C ASP A 94 8.29 10.54 8.10
N TYR A 95 7.07 10.52 7.60
CA TYR A 95 6.38 9.33 7.15
C TYR A 95 6.20 9.41 5.63
N ILE A 96 6.83 8.51 4.91
CA ILE A 96 6.76 8.42 3.46
C ILE A 96 5.62 7.48 3.10
N PRO A 97 4.60 7.91 2.34
CA PRO A 97 3.50 7.03 1.95
C PRO A 97 4.02 5.90 1.06
N GLU A 98 3.59 4.68 1.38
CA GLU A 98 3.94 3.48 0.61
C GLU A 98 3.14 3.39 -0.70
N HIS A 99 3.77 2.87 -1.73
CA HIS A 99 3.14 2.77 -3.05
C HIS A 99 1.84 1.96 -3.04
N ALA A 100 1.78 0.90 -2.24
CA ALA A 100 0.59 0.08 -2.08
C ALA A 100 -0.61 0.86 -1.52
N LEU A 101 -0.38 1.89 -0.71
CA LEU A 101 -1.43 2.78 -0.25
C LEU A 101 -2.06 3.56 -1.41
N ALA A 102 -1.26 4.08 -2.35
CA ALA A 102 -1.78 4.80 -3.52
C ALA A 102 -2.77 3.96 -4.32
N LEU A 103 -2.49 2.67 -4.47
CA LEU A 103 -3.30 1.73 -5.23
C LEU A 103 -4.44 1.09 -4.41
N SER A 104 -4.52 1.40 -3.12
CA SER A 104 -5.54 0.84 -2.24
C SER A 104 -6.90 1.50 -2.45
N THR A 105 -7.94 0.69 -2.55
CA THR A 105 -9.34 1.17 -2.57
C THR A 105 -9.75 1.84 -1.26
N PHE A 106 -8.98 1.65 -0.19
CA PHE A 106 -9.22 2.27 1.12
C PHE A 106 -8.48 3.59 1.31
N LEU A 107 -7.66 4.02 0.35
CA LEU A 107 -6.99 5.32 0.43
C LEU A 107 -7.99 6.45 0.65
N ASN A 108 -7.73 7.31 1.63
CA ASN A 108 -8.46 8.55 1.83
C ASN A 108 -7.83 9.67 0.96
N ARG A 109 -8.29 9.74 -0.29
CA ARG A 109 -7.73 10.69 -1.28
C ARG A 109 -7.86 12.16 -0.85
N ASN A 110 -8.82 12.49 0.02
CA ASN A 110 -9.05 13.88 0.44
C ASN A 110 -7.94 14.46 1.33
N ILE A 111 -7.00 13.63 1.80
CA ILE A 111 -5.91 14.06 2.69
C ILE A 111 -4.69 14.52 1.90
N PHE A 112 -4.51 13.98 0.72
CA PHE A 112 -3.35 14.28 -0.11
C PHE A 112 -3.72 15.22 -1.26
N PRO A 113 -2.86 16.19 -1.57
CA PRO A 113 -2.99 16.89 -2.83
C PRO A 113 -2.85 15.90 -3.99
N GLU A 114 -3.66 16.10 -5.01
CA GLU A 114 -3.73 15.22 -6.17
C GLU A 114 -3.39 15.99 -7.44
N GLU A 115 -2.66 15.37 -8.34
CA GLU A 115 -2.37 15.95 -9.66
C GLU A 115 -2.57 14.92 -10.77
N GLU A 116 -3.45 15.27 -11.71
CA GLU A 116 -3.72 14.49 -12.91
C GLU A 116 -2.61 14.74 -13.94
N LEU A 117 -1.97 13.69 -14.39
CA LEU A 117 -0.85 13.77 -15.32
C LEU A 117 -1.30 13.55 -16.76
N PRO A 118 -0.80 14.34 -17.72
CA PRO A 118 -0.93 14.01 -19.14
C PRO A 118 -0.12 12.76 -19.46
N LEU A 119 -0.50 12.02 -20.52
CA LEU A 119 0.09 10.74 -20.91
C LEU A 119 1.63 10.74 -20.90
N ASN A 120 2.25 11.75 -21.50
CA ASN A 120 3.71 11.81 -21.59
C ASN A 120 4.36 11.91 -20.20
N THR A 121 3.81 12.74 -19.31
CA THR A 121 4.31 12.90 -17.94
C THR A 121 4.04 11.63 -17.11
N ALA A 122 2.89 10.99 -17.29
CA ALA A 122 2.57 9.72 -16.64
C ALA A 122 3.56 8.63 -17.05
N LEU A 123 3.94 8.55 -18.33
CA LEU A 123 4.97 7.62 -18.79
C LEU A 123 6.36 7.94 -18.22
N SER A 124 6.74 9.23 -18.17
CA SER A 124 7.99 9.66 -17.52
C SER A 124 8.00 9.29 -16.03
N TYR A 125 6.87 9.47 -15.34
CA TYR A 125 6.71 9.02 -13.95
C TYR A 125 6.93 7.50 -13.82
N LEU A 126 6.27 6.69 -14.63
CA LEU A 126 6.38 5.23 -14.60
C LEU A 126 7.78 4.72 -15.02
N ARG A 127 8.54 5.51 -15.78
CA ARG A 127 9.96 5.24 -16.13
C ARG A 127 10.93 5.73 -15.06
N ARG A 128 10.44 6.44 -14.05
CA ARG A 128 11.26 7.13 -13.04
C ARG A 128 12.17 8.22 -13.62
N GLU A 129 11.75 8.81 -14.70
CA GLU A 129 12.37 10.00 -15.26
C GLU A 129 12.04 11.25 -14.45
N SER A 130 12.76 12.33 -14.69
CA SER A 130 12.50 13.63 -14.06
C SER A 130 11.22 14.24 -14.65
N PHE A 131 10.39 14.81 -13.80
CA PHE A 131 9.22 15.58 -14.19
C PHE A 131 8.96 16.70 -13.19
N GLN A 132 8.09 17.62 -13.54
CA GLN A 132 7.67 18.72 -12.67
C GLN A 132 6.17 18.64 -12.45
N LEU A 133 5.74 19.05 -11.27
CA LEU A 133 4.34 19.23 -10.92
C LEU A 133 3.95 20.69 -11.19
N GLN A 134 2.68 20.91 -11.45
CA GLN A 134 2.15 22.27 -11.67
C GLN A 134 2.06 23.05 -10.35
N SER A 135 1.79 22.33 -9.25
CA SER A 135 1.73 22.91 -7.91
C SER A 135 3.12 23.23 -7.36
N ASN A 136 3.24 24.38 -6.67
CA ASN A 136 4.43 24.73 -5.89
C ASN A 136 4.36 24.29 -4.42
N GLU A 137 3.28 23.67 -3.99
CA GLU A 137 3.09 23.18 -2.65
C GLU A 137 4.08 22.05 -2.35
N ARG A 138 4.71 22.09 -1.17
CA ARG A 138 5.71 21.09 -0.75
C ARG A 138 5.05 20.01 0.07
N ASP A 139 4.62 18.93 -0.59
CA ASP A 139 3.96 17.80 0.07
C ASP A 139 4.12 16.52 -0.75
N TYR A 140 3.52 15.44 -0.26
CA TYR A 140 3.32 14.20 -0.99
C TYR A 140 2.07 14.31 -1.85
N PHE A 141 2.23 14.19 -3.16
CA PHE A 141 1.16 14.23 -4.14
C PHE A 141 0.76 12.83 -4.57
N LEU A 142 -0.55 12.56 -4.60
CA LEU A 142 -1.10 11.43 -5.30
C LEU A 142 -1.15 11.78 -6.80
N LEU A 143 -0.42 11.02 -7.60
CA LEU A 143 -0.42 11.19 -9.05
C LEU A 143 -1.45 10.29 -9.69
N THR A 144 -2.22 10.83 -10.62
CA THR A 144 -3.27 10.09 -11.32
C THR A 144 -3.11 10.22 -12.83
N PHE A 145 -3.69 9.27 -13.55
CA PHE A 145 -3.87 9.31 -14.99
C PHE A 145 -5.25 8.74 -15.32
N GLU A 146 -6.08 9.51 -16.04
CA GLU A 146 -7.49 9.19 -16.32
C GLU A 146 -8.26 8.84 -15.04
N GLY A 147 -8.01 9.61 -13.96
CA GLY A 147 -8.62 9.42 -12.64
C GLY A 147 -8.09 8.23 -11.84
N MET A 148 -7.21 7.40 -12.42
CA MET A 148 -6.64 6.22 -11.77
C MET A 148 -5.32 6.56 -11.07
N PRO A 149 -5.15 6.18 -9.78
CA PRO A 149 -3.91 6.41 -9.06
C PRO A 149 -2.73 5.66 -9.70
N LEU A 150 -1.63 6.38 -9.91
CA LEU A 150 -0.35 5.82 -10.38
C LEU A 150 0.63 5.62 -9.23
N GLY A 151 0.57 6.46 -8.20
CA GLY A 151 1.48 6.42 -7.06
C GLY A 151 1.80 7.81 -6.50
N TRP A 152 2.95 7.92 -5.84
CA TRP A 152 3.34 9.10 -5.08
C TRP A 152 4.50 9.86 -5.71
N ALA A 153 4.47 11.17 -5.56
CA ALA A 153 5.65 12.02 -5.70
C ALA A 153 5.80 12.94 -4.49
N LYS A 154 7.02 13.26 -4.08
CA LYS A 154 7.27 14.32 -3.10
C LYS A 154 7.65 15.60 -3.84
N ASN A 155 6.76 16.58 -3.82
CA ASN A 155 7.03 17.89 -4.39
C ASN A 155 7.94 18.71 -3.47
N LEU A 156 9.00 19.25 -4.02
CA LEU A 156 9.95 20.15 -3.32
C LEU A 156 9.82 21.60 -3.76
N GLY A 157 8.79 21.90 -4.58
CA GLY A 157 8.51 23.21 -5.14
C GLY A 157 9.16 23.41 -6.51
N ASN A 158 10.46 23.24 -6.64
CA ASN A 158 11.19 23.40 -7.90
C ASN A 158 11.43 22.09 -8.67
N ARG A 159 11.18 20.97 -8.02
CA ARG A 159 11.29 19.60 -8.60
C ARG A 159 10.43 18.64 -7.82
N ALA A 160 10.04 17.54 -8.43
CA ALA A 160 9.36 16.44 -7.78
C ALA A 160 10.29 15.22 -7.67
N ASN A 161 10.34 14.61 -6.49
CA ASN A 161 10.98 13.32 -6.29
C ASN A 161 9.98 12.22 -6.66
N ASN A 162 10.34 11.42 -7.64
CA ASN A 162 9.54 10.29 -8.09
C ASN A 162 9.66 9.13 -7.09
N LEU A 163 8.55 8.73 -6.46
CA LEU A 163 8.49 7.65 -5.48
C LEU A 163 7.98 6.32 -6.08
N TYR A 164 7.85 6.24 -7.41
CA TYR A 164 7.48 4.98 -8.07
C TYR A 164 8.51 3.89 -7.77
N PRO A 165 8.09 2.63 -7.47
CA PRO A 165 9.02 1.55 -7.17
C PRO A 165 10.01 1.30 -8.31
N GLN A 166 11.29 1.19 -7.97
CA GLN A 166 12.37 1.02 -8.96
C GLN A 166 12.21 -0.28 -9.76
N GLU A 167 11.74 -1.31 -9.10
CA GLU A 167 11.58 -2.65 -9.67
C GLU A 167 10.48 -2.70 -10.72
N TRP A 168 9.50 -1.82 -10.63
CA TRP A 168 8.31 -1.77 -11.48
C TRP A 168 8.43 -0.79 -12.65
N ARG A 169 9.54 -0.05 -12.70
CA ARG A 169 9.73 0.96 -13.74
C ARG A 169 9.60 0.38 -15.15
N ILE A 170 8.95 1.11 -16.03
CA ILE A 170 8.92 0.80 -17.46
C ILE A 170 10.32 1.02 -18.03
N ARG A 171 10.87 -0.01 -18.68
CA ARG A 171 12.22 0.07 -19.31
C ARG A 171 12.17 0.40 -20.80
N SER A 172 11.00 0.25 -21.43
CA SER A 172 10.80 0.58 -22.84
C SER A 172 10.81 2.10 -23.04
N GLY A 173 11.56 2.55 -24.06
CA GLY A 173 11.53 3.94 -24.52
C GLY A 173 10.36 4.26 -25.46
N TYR A 174 9.56 3.26 -25.83
CA TYR A 174 8.41 3.48 -26.72
C TYR A 174 7.34 4.34 -26.03
N THR A 175 6.93 5.41 -26.69
CA THR A 175 5.85 6.27 -26.25
C THR A 175 4.72 6.18 -27.27
N PRO A 176 3.54 5.63 -26.90
CA PRO A 176 2.40 5.61 -27.80
C PRO A 176 1.94 7.06 -28.06
N THR A 177 1.56 7.34 -29.29
CA THR A 177 1.06 8.67 -29.69
C THR A 177 -0.33 8.94 -29.15
N GLN A 178 -1.05 7.89 -28.80
CA GLN A 178 -2.38 7.96 -28.16
C GLN A 178 -2.53 6.81 -27.17
N PRO A 179 -3.29 6.99 -26.09
CA PRO A 179 -3.66 5.90 -25.20
C PRO A 179 -4.41 4.82 -26.00
N LEU A 180 -4.00 3.57 -25.87
CA LEU A 180 -4.76 2.46 -26.45
C LEU A 180 -6.03 2.30 -25.62
N PRO A 181 -7.23 2.23 -26.24
CA PRO A 181 -8.45 1.97 -25.50
C PRO A 181 -8.35 0.61 -24.82
N ILE A 182 -8.51 0.59 -23.50
CA ILE A 182 -8.60 -0.66 -22.76
C ILE A 182 -9.99 -1.23 -23.02
N ALA A 183 -10.07 -2.21 -23.93
CA ALA A 183 -11.29 -2.98 -24.13
C ALA A 183 -11.36 -4.04 -23.00
N PHE A 184 -12.16 -3.79 -21.98
CA PHE A 184 -12.61 -4.86 -21.08
C PHE A 184 -13.60 -5.73 -21.86
N LYS A 185 -13.21 -6.96 -22.17
CA LYS A 185 -14.11 -7.99 -22.68
C LYS A 185 -14.77 -8.73 -21.52
#